data_aecbbad79551b73d5d9a16c9066b07a0
#
_entry.id   aecbbad79551b73d5d9a16c9066b07a0
#
_cell.length_a   1.000
_cell.length_b   1.000
_cell.length_c   1.000
_cell.angle_alpha   90.00
_cell.angle_beta   90.00
_cell.angle_gamma   90.00
#
_symmetry.space_group_name_H-M   'P 1'
#
loop_
_entity.id
_entity.type
_entity.pdbx_description
1 polymer ?
#
loop_
_entity_poly.entity_id
_entity_poly.type
_entity_poly.pdbx_seq_one_letter_code
_entity_poly.pdbx_strand_id
1 'polypeptide(L)'
;MKLVSLAVSGSFLVMLFAVPSRAQVASEPSLTSSAALLMAKDRSLPSAGMPMQTPQQVSTATASPETVTELSPEQMGDLYMARKQYVEASQTFKRLSDQNPTNAVYLNKLGISLHQQEALTLAMRYYERALKVNPKYADAENNIGTIWYQRKKYGKAIKAYEKAIKINDDMAVLYSNLGYAYFGDKKYEASIAAFRIALQKDPQFFEHNSARTGSLLQDRTVTDRGRFYYLLAKSFAEAGNIDRAVLYLRKAKDENYVTLIADLKKDKVAFAAELQVPEVQNMLNPRPAPSDPDTEQP
;
A
#
# COMPACT_ATOMS: atom_id res chain seq x y z
N MET A 1 19.57 -9.13 62.47
CA MET A 1 20.17 -7.87 63.02
C MET A 1 20.37 -6.88 61.89
N LYS A 2 19.72 -5.71 62.08
CA LYS A 2 20.00 -4.39 61.53
C LYS A 2 19.91 -4.12 60.04
N LEU A 3 18.82 -3.46 59.68
CA LEU A 3 18.64 -2.50 58.58
C LEU A 3 19.78 -1.45 58.57
N VAL A 4 20.19 -1.03 57.39
CA VAL A 4 20.57 0.37 57.14
C VAL A 4 19.97 0.82 55.79
N SER A 5 19.04 1.74 55.91
CA SER A 5 18.54 2.62 54.85
C SER A 5 19.55 3.67 54.51
N LEU A 6 19.79 3.96 53.24
CA LEU A 6 20.35 5.25 52.81
C LEU A 6 19.63 5.76 51.57
N ALA A 7 18.84 6.80 51.83
CA ALA A 7 18.31 7.66 50.80
C ALA A 7 19.41 8.64 50.38
N VAL A 8 19.61 8.84 49.07
CA VAL A 8 20.32 10.00 48.53
C VAL A 8 19.49 10.62 47.41
N SER A 9 19.02 11.82 47.70
CA SER A 9 18.44 12.77 46.78
C SER A 9 19.55 13.34 45.87
N GLY A 10 19.29 13.45 44.58
CA GLY A 10 20.21 14.05 43.62
C GLY A 10 19.52 14.50 42.35
N SER A 11 19.19 15.78 42.34
CA SER A 11 18.94 16.74 41.27
C SER A 11 18.97 16.24 39.81
N PHE A 12 17.84 16.38 39.14
CA PHE A 12 17.72 16.35 37.70
C PHE A 12 18.41 17.59 37.09
N LEU A 13 19.51 17.37 36.40
CA LEU A 13 20.13 18.33 35.51
C LEU A 13 19.64 18.00 34.08
N VAL A 14 18.71 18.81 33.59
CA VAL A 14 18.24 18.76 32.19
C VAL A 14 19.36 19.39 31.34
N MET A 15 20.13 18.54 30.64
CA MET A 15 20.98 19.00 29.55
C MET A 15 20.20 18.97 28.26
N LEU A 16 19.80 20.14 27.77
CA LEU A 16 19.39 20.36 26.39
C LEU A 16 20.58 20.12 25.47
N PHE A 17 20.66 18.99 24.81
CA PHE A 17 21.49 18.83 23.63
C PHE A 17 20.73 19.32 22.40
N ALA A 18 21.18 20.43 21.83
CA ALA A 18 20.80 20.88 20.51
C ALA A 18 21.23 19.82 19.51
N VAL A 19 20.27 19.21 18.82
CA VAL A 19 20.49 18.30 17.69
C VAL A 19 20.86 19.16 16.48
N PRO A 20 22.03 18.97 15.85
CA PRO A 20 22.32 19.67 14.60
C PRO A 20 21.42 19.15 13.51
N SER A 21 20.76 20.06 12.81
CA SER A 21 20.00 19.87 11.58
C SER A 21 20.82 19.03 10.59
N ARG A 22 20.40 17.79 10.38
CA ARG A 22 20.99 16.90 9.39
C ARG A 22 20.42 17.25 8.02
N ALA A 23 21.32 17.60 7.11
CA ALA A 23 21.04 17.89 5.72
C ALA A 23 20.09 16.84 5.11
N GLN A 24 19.07 17.33 4.39
CA GLN A 24 18.20 16.57 3.52
C GLN A 24 19.05 15.76 2.53
N VAL A 25 19.13 14.46 2.76
CA VAL A 25 19.44 13.53 1.68
C VAL A 25 18.15 13.40 0.91
N ALA A 26 18.16 13.87 -0.32
CA ALA A 26 17.03 13.76 -1.25
C ALA A 26 16.66 12.28 -1.38
N SER A 27 15.50 11.92 -0.85
CA SER A 27 14.86 10.64 -1.12
C SER A 27 14.42 10.66 -2.58
N GLU A 28 14.97 9.76 -3.39
CA GLU A 28 14.51 9.55 -4.76
C GLU A 28 13.00 9.25 -4.76
N PRO A 29 12.21 9.87 -5.65
CA PRO A 29 10.77 9.70 -5.66
C PRO A 29 10.42 8.26 -6.09
N SER A 30 9.57 7.61 -5.29
CA SER A 30 8.95 6.34 -5.65
C SER A 30 8.25 6.45 -7.01
N LEU A 31 8.34 5.40 -7.82
CA LEU A 31 7.85 5.28 -9.22
C LEU A 31 6.38 5.72 -9.46
N THR A 32 5.59 5.95 -8.42
CA THR A 32 4.20 6.41 -8.51
C THR A 32 4.07 7.92 -8.75
N SER A 33 5.09 8.74 -8.44
CA SER A 33 4.99 10.20 -8.50
C SER A 33 5.24 10.77 -9.89
N SER A 34 6.16 10.19 -10.68
CA SER A 34 6.49 10.70 -12.02
C SER A 34 5.43 10.39 -13.08
N ALA A 35 4.74 9.24 -12.97
CA ALA A 35 3.68 8.85 -13.90
C ALA A 35 2.39 9.66 -13.69
N ALA A 36 2.08 10.05 -12.47
CA ALA A 36 0.90 10.87 -12.16
C ALA A 36 1.04 12.32 -12.66
N LEU A 37 2.26 12.85 -12.70
CA LEU A 37 2.50 14.23 -13.14
C LEU A 37 2.41 14.39 -14.66
N LEU A 38 2.70 13.34 -15.45
CA LEU A 38 2.59 13.36 -16.90
C LEU A 38 1.14 13.22 -17.42
N MET A 39 0.22 12.64 -16.61
CA MET A 39 -1.18 12.44 -17.00
C MET A 39 -2.10 13.64 -16.67
N ALA A 40 -1.64 14.63 -15.88
CA ALA A 40 -2.44 15.78 -15.48
C ALA A 40 -2.46 16.93 -16.51
N LYS A 41 -1.69 16.86 -17.58
CA LYS A 41 -1.51 17.97 -18.56
C LYS A 41 -2.42 17.92 -19.79
N ASP A 42 -3.29 16.88 -19.90
CA ASP A 42 -4.08 16.67 -21.14
C ASP A 42 -5.60 16.73 -20.92
N ARG A 43 -6.08 17.71 -20.17
CA ARG A 43 -7.51 18.04 -20.09
C ARG A 43 -7.74 19.53 -20.04
N SER A 44 -7.80 20.18 -21.21
CA SER A 44 -8.74 21.31 -21.46
C SER A 44 -8.70 21.74 -22.92
N LEU A 45 -9.67 21.32 -23.68
CA LEU A 45 -10.10 22.01 -24.91
C LEU A 45 -11.40 22.75 -24.58
N PRO A 46 -11.51 24.05 -24.77
CA PRO A 46 -12.79 24.70 -24.97
C PRO A 46 -13.05 24.95 -26.47
N SER A 47 -14.22 24.53 -26.90
CA SER A 47 -14.88 24.89 -28.15
C SER A 47 -15.42 26.32 -28.06
N ALA A 48 -15.25 27.10 -29.10
CA ALA A 48 -16.22 27.93 -29.81
C ALA A 48 -15.72 29.30 -30.25
N GLY A 49 -15.91 29.61 -31.54
CA GLY A 49 -16.36 30.94 -31.97
C GLY A 49 -15.29 31.87 -32.50
N MET A 50 -15.18 31.94 -33.86
CA MET A 50 -14.49 32.98 -34.60
C MET A 50 -15.14 34.37 -34.48
N PRO A 51 -14.39 35.50 -34.72
CA PRO A 51 -14.39 36.08 -36.05
C PRO A 51 -13.01 36.52 -36.56
N MET A 52 -12.94 36.53 -37.89
CA MET A 52 -11.82 37.00 -38.72
C MET A 52 -11.40 38.45 -38.42
N GLN A 53 -10.11 38.71 -38.28
CA GLN A 53 -9.48 40.01 -38.54
C GLN A 53 -8.14 39.83 -39.28
N THR A 54 -7.91 40.74 -40.19
CA THR A 54 -6.87 40.91 -41.21
C THR A 54 -5.42 40.90 -40.68
N PRO A 55 -4.43 40.58 -41.53
CA PRO A 55 -3.05 40.32 -41.13
C PRO A 55 -2.27 41.61 -40.86
N GLN A 56 -1.86 41.81 -39.60
CA GLN A 56 -0.77 42.73 -39.29
C GLN A 56 0.53 41.93 -39.16
N GLN A 57 1.54 42.40 -39.84
CA GLN A 57 2.92 41.89 -39.82
C GLN A 57 3.43 41.87 -38.39
N VAL A 58 3.62 40.66 -37.83
CA VAL A 58 4.30 40.46 -36.54
C VAL A 58 5.73 40.03 -36.88
N SER A 59 6.64 40.85 -36.41
CA SER A 59 8.09 40.65 -36.36
C SER A 59 8.41 39.21 -35.94
N THR A 60 9.23 38.53 -36.74
CA THR A 60 9.81 37.22 -36.44
C THR A 60 10.75 37.34 -35.24
N ALA A 61 10.20 37.22 -34.01
CA ALA A 61 11.01 36.83 -32.90
C ALA A 61 11.30 35.33 -33.08
N THR A 62 12.54 35.00 -33.38
CA THR A 62 13.07 33.64 -33.36
C THR A 62 12.86 33.04 -31.99
N ALA A 63 11.75 32.30 -31.81
CA ALA A 63 11.58 31.42 -30.69
C ALA A 63 12.70 30.37 -30.80
N SER A 64 13.61 30.35 -29.84
CA SER A 64 14.58 29.29 -29.69
C SER A 64 13.82 27.97 -29.69
N PRO A 65 14.27 26.94 -30.43
CA PRO A 65 13.60 25.64 -30.39
C PRO A 65 13.59 25.16 -28.93
N GLU A 66 12.40 25.02 -28.36
CA GLU A 66 12.25 24.30 -27.09
C GLU A 66 12.92 22.94 -27.30
N THR A 67 14.01 22.71 -26.61
CA THR A 67 14.69 21.42 -26.62
C THR A 67 13.70 20.38 -26.09
N VAL A 68 13.07 19.65 -27.00
CA VAL A 68 12.32 18.45 -26.69
C VAL A 68 13.33 17.51 -26.03
N THR A 69 13.34 17.45 -24.73
CA THR A 69 14.25 16.58 -23.99
C THR A 69 13.83 15.15 -24.31
N GLU A 70 14.58 14.47 -25.17
CA GLU A 70 14.36 13.04 -25.44
C GLU A 70 14.44 12.26 -24.14
N LEU A 71 13.44 11.39 -23.90
CA LEU A 71 13.41 10.54 -22.72
C LEU A 71 14.60 9.57 -22.75
N SER A 72 15.27 9.42 -21.63
CA SER A 72 16.30 8.38 -21.51
C SER A 72 15.67 6.98 -21.69
N PRO A 73 16.46 5.96 -22.08
CA PRO A 73 15.95 4.59 -22.20
C PRO A 73 15.29 4.07 -20.93
N GLU A 74 15.77 4.47 -19.75
CA GLU A 74 15.15 4.12 -18.47
C GLU A 74 13.79 4.80 -18.31
N GLN A 75 13.72 6.11 -18.54
CA GLN A 75 12.45 6.86 -18.50
C GLN A 75 11.44 6.33 -19.52
N MET A 76 11.89 5.89 -20.69
CA MET A 76 11.02 5.25 -21.68
C MET A 76 10.48 3.92 -21.15
N GLY A 77 11.31 3.09 -20.53
CA GLY A 77 10.88 1.85 -19.88
C GLY A 77 9.83 2.10 -18.78
N ASP A 78 10.05 3.12 -17.94
CA ASP A 78 9.11 3.52 -16.91
C ASP A 78 7.78 4.06 -17.50
N LEU A 79 7.84 4.79 -18.60
CA LEU A 79 6.66 5.26 -19.33
C LEU A 79 5.86 4.08 -19.90
N TYR A 80 6.52 3.08 -20.48
CA TYR A 80 5.85 1.85 -20.92
C TYR A 80 5.17 1.12 -19.76
N MET A 81 5.81 1.02 -18.59
CA MET A 81 5.19 0.47 -17.39
C MET A 81 3.93 1.24 -16.99
N ALA A 82 4.00 2.57 -16.95
CA ALA A 82 2.86 3.42 -16.60
C ALA A 82 1.68 3.27 -17.58
N ARG A 83 1.98 3.06 -18.86
CA ARG A 83 0.99 2.80 -19.92
C ARG A 83 0.54 1.33 -19.99
N LYS A 84 1.00 0.48 -19.11
CA LYS A 84 0.74 -0.98 -19.09
C LYS A 84 1.22 -1.70 -20.35
N GLN A 85 2.15 -1.12 -21.08
CA GLN A 85 2.83 -1.68 -22.24
C GLN A 85 3.99 -2.58 -21.74
N TYR A 86 3.63 -3.68 -21.09
CA TYR A 86 4.59 -4.48 -20.33
C TYR A 86 5.59 -5.23 -21.22
N VAL A 87 5.24 -5.52 -22.46
CA VAL A 87 6.13 -6.16 -23.43
C VAL A 87 7.25 -5.18 -23.82
N GLU A 88 6.91 -3.95 -24.20
CA GLU A 88 7.86 -2.89 -24.55
C GLU A 88 8.74 -2.53 -23.35
N ALA A 89 8.15 -2.44 -22.16
CA ALA A 89 8.88 -2.22 -20.92
C ALA A 89 9.92 -3.32 -20.69
N SER A 90 9.53 -4.61 -20.83
CA SER A 90 10.44 -5.73 -20.64
C SER A 90 11.57 -5.77 -21.65
N GLN A 91 11.31 -5.45 -22.92
CA GLN A 91 12.35 -5.33 -23.96
C GLN A 91 13.34 -4.21 -23.63
N THR A 92 12.82 -3.07 -23.16
CA THR A 92 13.64 -1.91 -22.79
C THR A 92 14.53 -2.24 -21.59
N PHE A 93 13.96 -2.77 -20.49
CA PHE A 93 14.74 -3.13 -19.31
C PHE A 93 15.67 -4.32 -19.56
N LYS A 94 15.32 -5.25 -20.46
CA LYS A 94 16.21 -6.32 -20.87
C LYS A 94 17.48 -5.77 -21.50
N ARG A 95 17.35 -4.83 -22.46
CA ARG A 95 18.47 -4.15 -23.11
C ARG A 95 19.33 -3.39 -22.11
N LEU A 96 18.69 -2.62 -21.20
CA LEU A 96 19.39 -1.90 -20.14
C LEU A 96 20.15 -2.85 -19.19
N SER A 97 19.54 -3.98 -18.82
CA SER A 97 20.19 -4.98 -17.95
C SER A 97 21.31 -5.75 -18.64
N ASP A 98 21.25 -5.89 -19.96
CA ASP A 98 22.35 -6.51 -20.73
C ASP A 98 23.54 -5.55 -20.86
N GLN A 99 23.30 -4.26 -21.04
CA GLN A 99 24.33 -3.23 -21.04
C GLN A 99 24.94 -2.98 -19.67
N ASN A 100 24.16 -3.18 -18.61
CA ASN A 100 24.54 -2.94 -17.20
C ASN A 100 24.20 -4.14 -16.33
N PRO A 101 24.90 -5.28 -16.45
CA PRO A 101 24.53 -6.54 -15.81
C PRO A 101 24.67 -6.52 -14.28
N THR A 102 25.36 -5.55 -13.73
CA THR A 102 25.54 -5.31 -12.29
C THR A 102 24.57 -4.25 -11.73
N ASN A 103 23.61 -3.78 -12.52
CA ASN A 103 22.57 -2.87 -12.03
C ASN A 103 21.36 -3.68 -11.55
N ALA A 104 21.22 -3.79 -10.22
CA ALA A 104 20.12 -4.51 -9.59
C ALA A 104 18.75 -3.88 -9.88
N VAL A 105 18.70 -2.55 -10.10
CA VAL A 105 17.46 -1.82 -10.39
C VAL A 105 16.90 -2.25 -11.74
N TYR A 106 17.73 -2.32 -12.80
CA TYR A 106 17.28 -2.75 -14.13
C TYR A 106 16.83 -4.21 -14.13
N LEU A 107 17.53 -5.08 -13.40
CA LEU A 107 17.12 -6.47 -13.24
C LEU A 107 15.77 -6.57 -12.52
N ASN A 108 15.54 -5.76 -11.49
CA ASN A 108 14.26 -5.74 -10.77
C ASN A 108 13.14 -5.17 -11.65
N LYS A 109 13.35 -4.05 -12.37
CA LYS A 109 12.37 -3.45 -13.29
C LYS A 109 11.99 -4.43 -14.41
N LEU A 110 12.96 -5.17 -14.95
CA LEU A 110 12.68 -6.26 -15.90
C LEU A 110 11.83 -7.36 -15.24
N GLY A 111 12.17 -7.76 -14.02
CA GLY A 111 11.36 -8.71 -13.25
C GLY A 111 9.92 -8.23 -13.07
N ILE A 112 9.71 -6.95 -12.74
CA ILE A 112 8.37 -6.35 -12.58
C ILE A 112 7.59 -6.40 -13.90
N SER A 113 8.20 -5.99 -15.02
CA SER A 113 7.54 -6.01 -16.33
C SER A 113 7.14 -7.43 -16.77
N LEU A 114 7.97 -8.42 -16.50
CA LEU A 114 7.67 -9.84 -16.75
C LEU A 114 6.59 -10.38 -15.80
N HIS A 115 6.57 -9.92 -14.55
CA HIS A 115 5.55 -10.28 -13.58
C HIS A 115 4.17 -9.80 -14.02
N GLN A 116 4.09 -8.58 -14.56
CA GLN A 116 2.85 -8.02 -15.10
C GLN A 116 2.37 -8.76 -16.37
N GLN A 117 3.26 -9.46 -17.08
CA GLN A 117 2.96 -10.35 -18.20
C GLN A 117 2.62 -11.79 -17.73
N GLU A 118 2.49 -12.02 -16.43
CA GLU A 118 2.28 -13.34 -15.80
C GLU A 118 3.42 -14.36 -16.05
N ALA A 119 4.56 -13.90 -16.56
CA ALA A 119 5.75 -14.71 -16.75
C ALA A 119 6.49 -14.96 -15.41
N LEU A 120 5.76 -15.46 -14.41
CA LEU A 120 6.17 -15.50 -13.00
C LEU A 120 7.50 -16.22 -12.75
N THR A 121 7.78 -17.28 -13.50
CA THR A 121 9.04 -18.03 -13.34
C THR A 121 10.24 -17.24 -13.83
N LEU A 122 10.05 -16.50 -14.92
CA LEU A 122 11.11 -15.67 -15.47
C LEU A 122 11.33 -14.42 -14.60
N ALA A 123 10.24 -13.78 -14.14
CA ALA A 123 10.29 -12.67 -13.20
C ALA A 123 11.07 -13.06 -11.92
N MET A 124 10.78 -14.22 -11.34
CA MET A 124 11.49 -14.75 -10.17
C MET A 124 13.00 -14.82 -10.41
N ARG A 125 13.44 -15.34 -11.57
CA ARG A 125 14.86 -15.42 -11.91
C ARG A 125 15.54 -14.05 -11.97
N TYR A 126 14.84 -13.02 -12.46
CA TYR A 126 15.40 -11.67 -12.53
C TYR A 126 15.45 -11.00 -11.16
N TYR A 127 14.48 -11.23 -10.28
CA TYR A 127 14.55 -10.78 -8.89
C TYR A 127 15.70 -11.45 -8.13
N GLU A 128 15.88 -12.78 -8.31
CA GLU A 128 17.02 -13.50 -7.74
C GLU A 128 18.37 -13.00 -8.27
N ARG A 129 18.44 -12.63 -9.57
CA ARG A 129 19.63 -11.98 -10.12
C ARG A 129 19.88 -10.61 -9.52
N ALA A 130 18.83 -9.80 -9.31
CA ALA A 130 18.95 -8.52 -8.65
C ALA A 130 19.51 -8.67 -7.23
N LEU A 131 19.07 -9.70 -6.48
CA LEU A 131 19.59 -10.01 -5.14
C LEU A 131 21.03 -10.56 -5.14
N LYS A 132 21.45 -11.25 -6.21
CA LYS A 132 22.85 -11.65 -6.36
C LYS A 132 23.76 -10.44 -6.55
N VAL A 133 23.28 -9.41 -7.25
CA VAL A 133 24.01 -8.16 -7.45
C VAL A 133 23.95 -7.28 -6.21
N ASN A 134 22.78 -7.12 -5.62
CA ASN A 134 22.57 -6.35 -4.39
C ASN A 134 21.77 -7.19 -3.37
N PRO A 135 22.44 -7.87 -2.43
CA PRO A 135 21.75 -8.66 -1.41
C PRO A 135 20.88 -7.86 -0.44
N LYS A 136 21.06 -6.53 -0.40
CA LYS A 136 20.25 -5.60 0.41
C LYS A 136 19.20 -4.86 -0.40
N TYR A 137 18.60 -5.50 -1.40
CA TYR A 137 17.58 -4.91 -2.24
C TYR A 137 16.17 -5.36 -1.79
N ALA A 138 15.56 -4.61 -0.88
CA ALA A 138 14.28 -4.93 -0.25
C ALA A 138 13.15 -5.16 -1.28
N ASP A 139 13.10 -4.36 -2.36
CA ASP A 139 12.06 -4.47 -3.39
C ASP A 139 12.10 -5.82 -4.11
N ALA A 140 13.28 -6.37 -4.37
CA ALA A 140 13.40 -7.67 -5.03
C ALA A 140 12.91 -8.80 -4.11
N GLU A 141 13.25 -8.79 -2.81
CA GLU A 141 12.69 -9.76 -1.83
C GLU A 141 11.16 -9.60 -1.70
N ASN A 142 10.64 -8.37 -1.67
CA ASN A 142 9.21 -8.09 -1.68
C ASN A 142 8.51 -8.67 -2.93
N ASN A 143 9.09 -8.48 -4.10
CA ASN A 143 8.54 -8.97 -5.36
C ASN A 143 8.56 -10.51 -5.44
N ILE A 144 9.59 -11.16 -4.91
CA ILE A 144 9.63 -12.60 -4.72
C ILE A 144 8.50 -13.06 -3.80
N GLY A 145 8.28 -12.33 -2.69
CA GLY A 145 7.16 -12.57 -1.77
C GLY A 145 5.82 -12.51 -2.48
N THR A 146 5.63 -11.51 -3.34
CA THR A 146 4.40 -11.34 -4.11
C THR A 146 4.13 -12.52 -5.06
N ILE A 147 5.14 -13.04 -5.75
CA ILE A 147 5.00 -14.25 -6.58
C ILE A 147 4.62 -15.46 -5.72
N TRP A 148 5.24 -15.64 -4.55
CA TRP A 148 4.87 -16.74 -3.66
C TRP A 148 3.44 -16.60 -3.13
N TYR A 149 3.00 -15.37 -2.84
CA TYR A 149 1.62 -15.08 -2.44
C TYR A 149 0.62 -15.45 -3.54
N GLN A 150 0.85 -15.04 -4.80
CA GLN A 150 0.00 -15.39 -5.95
C GLN A 150 -0.08 -16.91 -6.14
N ARG A 151 1.03 -17.63 -5.91
CA ARG A 151 1.06 -19.09 -5.93
C ARG A 151 0.43 -19.75 -4.70
N LYS A 152 -0.19 -18.98 -3.81
CA LYS A 152 -0.79 -19.42 -2.53
C LYS A 152 0.22 -20.16 -1.63
N LYS A 153 1.51 -19.91 -1.81
CA LYS A 153 2.60 -20.44 -0.94
C LYS A 153 2.91 -19.43 0.16
N TYR A 154 1.90 -19.18 1.02
CA TYR A 154 1.92 -18.09 2.00
C TYR A 154 3.12 -18.14 2.95
N GLY A 155 3.52 -19.32 3.43
CA GLY A 155 4.70 -19.45 4.29
C GLY A 155 6.02 -19.04 3.60
N LYS A 156 6.13 -19.21 2.26
CA LYS A 156 7.28 -18.69 1.49
C LYS A 156 7.18 -17.19 1.29
N ALA A 157 5.97 -16.67 1.05
CA ALA A 157 5.72 -15.23 0.93
C ALA A 157 6.08 -14.50 2.23
N ILE A 158 5.63 -15.01 3.40
CA ILE A 158 5.96 -14.47 4.72
C ILE A 158 7.48 -14.34 4.89
N LYS A 159 8.24 -15.43 4.63
CA LYS A 159 9.70 -15.41 4.75
C LYS A 159 10.37 -14.37 3.85
N ALA A 160 9.87 -14.17 2.63
CA ALA A 160 10.41 -13.19 1.70
C ALA A 160 10.09 -11.74 2.17
N TYR A 161 8.85 -11.48 2.62
CA TYR A 161 8.48 -10.17 3.17
C TYR A 161 9.24 -9.85 4.46
N GLU A 162 9.45 -10.83 5.35
CA GLU A 162 10.27 -10.65 6.55
C GLU A 162 11.72 -10.31 6.23
N LYS A 163 12.30 -10.89 5.16
CA LYS A 163 13.62 -10.50 4.68
C LYS A 163 13.63 -9.07 4.12
N ALA A 164 12.62 -8.69 3.33
CA ALA A 164 12.49 -7.33 2.81
C ALA A 164 12.41 -6.32 3.95
N ILE A 165 11.61 -6.59 5.00
CA ILE A 165 11.50 -5.77 6.20
C ILE A 165 12.82 -5.65 6.96
N LYS A 166 13.59 -6.73 7.08
CA LYS A 166 14.93 -6.67 7.71
C LYS A 166 15.92 -5.78 6.96
N ILE A 167 15.72 -5.59 5.67
CA ILE A 167 16.56 -4.73 4.83
C ILE A 167 16.08 -3.27 4.93
N ASN A 168 14.78 -3.06 4.85
CA ASN A 168 14.14 -1.75 4.95
C ASN A 168 12.80 -1.89 5.70
N ASP A 169 12.74 -1.43 6.94
CA ASP A 169 11.57 -1.54 7.80
C ASP A 169 10.66 -0.30 7.76
N ASP A 170 10.99 0.70 6.93
CA ASP A 170 10.23 1.95 6.88
C ASP A 170 9.09 1.97 5.86
N MET A 171 8.94 0.93 5.07
CA MET A 171 7.94 0.85 3.98
C MET A 171 6.64 0.20 4.45
N ALA A 172 5.55 0.97 4.57
CA ALA A 172 4.21 0.47 4.92
C ALA A 172 3.75 -0.70 4.02
N VAL A 173 4.12 -0.68 2.73
CA VAL A 173 3.77 -1.73 1.77
C VAL A 173 4.30 -3.11 2.16
N LEU A 174 5.48 -3.20 2.78
CA LEU A 174 6.07 -4.49 3.19
C LEU A 174 5.25 -5.13 4.31
N TYR A 175 4.84 -4.32 5.29
CA TYR A 175 4.00 -4.80 6.39
C TYR A 175 2.59 -5.13 5.93
N SER A 176 2.03 -4.37 5.01
CA SER A 176 0.75 -4.69 4.39
C SER A 176 0.80 -6.02 3.64
N ASN A 177 1.82 -6.24 2.80
CA ASN A 177 2.02 -7.50 2.09
C ASN A 177 2.20 -8.69 3.05
N LEU A 178 2.96 -8.50 4.13
CA LEU A 178 3.12 -9.48 5.19
C LEU A 178 1.76 -9.80 5.87
N GLY A 179 0.95 -8.76 6.14
CA GLY A 179 -0.39 -8.91 6.68
C GLY A 179 -1.31 -9.74 5.78
N TYR A 180 -1.31 -9.48 4.47
CA TYR A 180 -2.05 -10.31 3.51
C TYR A 180 -1.54 -11.76 3.47
N ALA A 181 -0.24 -11.97 3.58
CA ALA A 181 0.33 -13.33 3.58
C ALA A 181 -0.04 -14.09 4.85
N TYR A 182 -0.02 -13.44 6.03
CA TYR A 182 -0.52 -14.01 7.27
C TYR A 182 -2.02 -14.32 7.21
N PHE A 183 -2.82 -13.42 6.62
CA PHE A 183 -4.24 -13.69 6.40
C PHE A 183 -4.45 -14.94 5.54
N GLY A 184 -3.70 -15.06 4.42
CA GLY A 184 -3.74 -16.23 3.57
C GLY A 184 -3.35 -17.54 4.28
N ASP A 185 -2.39 -17.45 5.22
CA ASP A 185 -1.91 -18.57 6.06
C ASP A 185 -2.80 -18.80 7.31
N LYS A 186 -3.91 -18.06 7.43
CA LYS A 186 -4.87 -18.09 8.56
C LYS A 186 -4.27 -17.70 9.91
N LYS A 187 -3.13 -17.00 9.91
CA LYS A 187 -2.48 -16.43 11.09
C LYS A 187 -3.05 -15.04 11.38
N TYR A 188 -4.29 -15.00 11.86
CA TYR A 188 -5.07 -13.76 11.91
C TYR A 188 -4.50 -12.70 12.85
N GLU A 189 -4.03 -13.08 14.06
CA GLU A 189 -3.43 -12.12 15.00
C GLU A 189 -2.13 -11.50 14.44
N ALA A 190 -1.30 -12.31 13.77
CA ALA A 190 -0.12 -11.79 13.08
C ALA A 190 -0.47 -10.86 11.91
N SER A 191 -1.59 -11.15 11.21
CA SER A 191 -2.12 -10.28 10.16
C SER A 191 -2.53 -8.91 10.70
N ILE A 192 -3.27 -8.87 11.83
CA ILE A 192 -3.67 -7.64 12.51
C ILE A 192 -2.43 -6.83 12.92
N ALA A 193 -1.47 -7.47 13.56
CA ALA A 193 -0.24 -6.83 14.00
C ALA A 193 0.53 -6.21 12.81
N ALA A 194 0.62 -6.91 11.68
CA ALA A 194 1.29 -6.42 10.48
C ALA A 194 0.53 -5.23 9.85
N PHE A 195 -0.80 -5.30 9.72
CA PHE A 195 -1.61 -4.19 9.22
C PHE A 195 -1.53 -2.97 10.13
N ARG A 196 -1.53 -3.15 11.46
CA ARG A 196 -1.34 -2.04 12.40
C ARG A 196 -0.01 -1.34 12.19
N ILE A 197 1.09 -2.09 12.00
CA ILE A 197 2.39 -1.46 11.69
C ILE A 197 2.34 -0.70 10.36
N ALA A 198 1.69 -1.27 9.33
CA ALA A 198 1.51 -0.56 8.06
C ALA A 198 0.78 0.77 8.25
N LEU A 199 -0.30 0.79 9.07
CA LEU A 199 -1.07 2.00 9.40
C LEU A 199 -0.30 3.00 10.26
N GLN A 200 0.60 2.54 11.13
CA GLN A 200 1.49 3.42 11.90
C GLN A 200 2.50 4.15 10.99
N LYS A 201 2.93 3.49 9.91
CA LYS A 201 3.86 4.08 8.92
C LYS A 201 3.15 4.97 7.91
N ASP A 202 1.97 4.57 7.46
CA ASP A 202 1.09 5.32 6.56
C ASP A 202 -0.37 5.16 6.98
N PRO A 203 -0.94 6.10 7.72
CA PRO A 203 -2.34 6.02 8.18
C PRO A 203 -3.38 5.94 7.05
N GLN A 204 -3.02 6.38 5.83
CA GLN A 204 -3.90 6.37 4.66
C GLN A 204 -3.58 5.23 3.68
N PHE A 205 -2.70 4.30 4.06
CA PHE A 205 -2.21 3.24 3.17
C PHE A 205 -3.32 2.47 2.45
N PHE A 206 -4.34 2.02 3.18
CA PHE A 206 -5.43 1.22 2.61
C PHE A 206 -6.42 2.04 1.76
N GLU A 207 -6.43 3.35 1.91
CA GLU A 207 -7.22 4.26 1.08
C GLU A 207 -6.58 4.45 -0.29
N HIS A 208 -5.31 4.81 -0.29
CA HIS A 208 -4.52 4.95 -1.53
C HIS A 208 -4.39 3.64 -2.31
N ASN A 209 -4.47 2.50 -1.61
CA ASN A 209 -4.34 1.16 -2.18
C ASN A 209 -5.65 0.36 -2.21
N SER A 210 -6.81 1.01 -2.15
CA SER A 210 -8.12 0.36 -2.10
C SER A 210 -8.40 -0.56 -3.30
N ALA A 211 -8.01 -0.16 -4.51
CA ALA A 211 -8.13 -0.98 -5.72
C ALA A 211 -7.31 -2.27 -5.62
N ARG A 212 -6.09 -2.21 -5.06
CA ARG A 212 -5.24 -3.38 -4.83
C ARG A 212 -5.86 -4.32 -3.79
N THR A 213 -6.38 -3.77 -2.69
CA THR A 213 -7.09 -4.53 -1.66
C THR A 213 -8.28 -5.25 -2.26
N GLY A 214 -9.10 -4.58 -3.07
CA GLY A 214 -10.23 -5.18 -3.78
C GLY A 214 -9.81 -6.33 -4.69
N SER A 215 -8.76 -6.14 -5.49
CA SER A 215 -8.22 -7.20 -6.36
C SER A 215 -7.73 -8.43 -5.58
N LEU A 216 -7.07 -8.24 -4.44
CA LEU A 216 -6.60 -9.35 -3.59
C LEU A 216 -7.75 -10.15 -2.94
N LEU A 217 -8.93 -9.55 -2.82
CA LEU A 217 -10.12 -10.18 -2.25
C LEU A 217 -11.06 -10.79 -3.31
N GLN A 218 -10.85 -10.50 -4.59
CA GLN A 218 -11.76 -10.87 -5.68
C GLN A 218 -11.98 -12.38 -5.76
N ASP A 219 -10.92 -13.18 -5.57
CA ASP A 219 -10.97 -14.65 -5.60
C ASP A 219 -11.28 -15.30 -4.25
N ARG A 220 -11.67 -14.50 -3.24
CA ARG A 220 -11.95 -15.01 -1.88
C ARG A 220 -13.44 -15.31 -1.72
N THR A 221 -13.75 -16.27 -0.85
CA THR A 221 -15.14 -16.53 -0.44
C THR A 221 -15.73 -15.32 0.27
N VAL A 222 -17.05 -15.18 0.28
CA VAL A 222 -17.79 -14.15 1.04
C VAL A 222 -17.35 -14.14 2.51
N THR A 223 -17.27 -15.33 3.11
CA THR A 223 -16.79 -15.47 4.51
C THR A 223 -15.37 -14.97 4.71
N ASP A 224 -14.46 -15.25 3.78
CA ASP A 224 -13.07 -14.77 3.88
C ASP A 224 -12.99 -13.25 3.69
N ARG A 225 -13.81 -12.67 2.79
CA ARG A 225 -13.87 -11.20 2.60
C ARG A 225 -14.40 -10.52 3.86
N GLY A 226 -15.50 -11.02 4.42
CA GLY A 226 -16.08 -10.50 5.65
C GLY A 226 -15.09 -10.56 6.82
N ARG A 227 -14.41 -11.70 6.98
CA ARG A 227 -13.35 -11.85 7.99
C ARG A 227 -12.19 -10.88 7.75
N PHE A 228 -11.75 -10.72 6.53
CA PHE A 228 -10.69 -9.77 6.21
C PHE A 228 -11.06 -8.34 6.63
N TYR A 229 -12.27 -7.90 6.30
CA TYR A 229 -12.74 -6.57 6.70
C TYR A 229 -12.83 -6.42 8.22
N TYR A 230 -13.24 -7.48 8.93
CA TYR A 230 -13.21 -7.49 10.39
C TYR A 230 -11.79 -7.33 10.96
N LEU A 231 -10.81 -8.09 10.45
CA LEU A 231 -9.41 -7.97 10.90
C LEU A 231 -8.83 -6.59 10.60
N LEU A 232 -9.18 -6.02 9.45
CA LEU A 232 -8.75 -4.67 9.10
C LEU A 232 -9.42 -3.63 9.99
N ALA A 233 -10.71 -3.79 10.33
CA ALA A 233 -11.39 -2.96 11.31
C ALA A 233 -10.68 -3.00 12.68
N LYS A 234 -10.32 -4.19 13.15
CA LYS A 234 -9.57 -4.35 14.40
C LYS A 234 -8.21 -3.67 14.34
N SER A 235 -7.51 -3.76 13.20
CA SER A 235 -6.23 -3.08 13.01
C SER A 235 -6.36 -1.56 13.08
N PHE A 236 -7.44 -0.97 12.52
CA PHE A 236 -7.73 0.46 12.61
C PHE A 236 -8.13 0.87 14.03
N ALA A 237 -8.94 0.07 14.73
CA ALA A 237 -9.31 0.31 16.12
C ALA A 237 -8.08 0.35 17.02
N GLU A 238 -7.19 -0.64 16.90
CA GLU A 238 -5.93 -0.69 17.66
C GLU A 238 -4.94 0.43 17.25
N ALA A 239 -5.10 1.02 16.07
CA ALA A 239 -4.38 2.20 15.63
C ALA A 239 -5.06 3.53 16.06
N GLY A 240 -6.22 3.47 16.73
CA GLY A 240 -6.96 4.63 17.21
C GLY A 240 -7.79 5.35 16.15
N ASN A 241 -8.04 4.73 15.00
CA ASN A 241 -8.83 5.32 13.92
C ASN A 241 -10.27 4.78 13.92
N ILE A 242 -11.12 5.39 14.76
CA ILE A 242 -12.51 4.96 15.01
C ILE A 242 -13.33 4.96 13.71
N ASP A 243 -13.28 6.04 12.93
CA ASP A 243 -14.10 6.18 11.73
C ASP A 243 -13.81 5.06 10.71
N ARG A 244 -12.53 4.73 10.54
CA ARG A 244 -12.12 3.65 9.65
C ARG A 244 -12.45 2.27 10.21
N ALA A 245 -12.29 2.07 11.49
CA ALA A 245 -12.72 0.84 12.14
C ALA A 245 -14.22 0.60 11.90
N VAL A 246 -15.07 1.60 12.13
CA VAL A 246 -16.53 1.51 11.89
C VAL A 246 -16.84 1.25 10.41
N LEU A 247 -16.17 1.94 9.49
CA LEU A 247 -16.32 1.71 8.05
C LEU A 247 -16.06 0.25 7.68
N TYR A 248 -14.98 -0.34 8.21
CA TYR A 248 -14.61 -1.73 7.89
C TYR A 248 -15.48 -2.75 8.64
N LEU A 249 -16.03 -2.41 9.81
CA LEU A 249 -17.09 -3.22 10.46
C LEU A 249 -18.37 -3.25 9.60
N ARG A 250 -18.74 -2.10 8.99
CA ARG A 250 -19.87 -2.05 8.05
C ARG A 250 -19.62 -2.96 6.85
N LYS A 251 -18.43 -2.88 6.22
CA LYS A 251 -18.06 -3.76 5.11
C LYS A 251 -18.09 -5.24 5.50
N ALA A 252 -17.66 -5.59 6.72
CA ALA A 252 -17.74 -6.96 7.22
C ALA A 252 -19.20 -7.43 7.36
N LYS A 253 -20.10 -6.55 7.83
CA LYS A 253 -21.53 -6.80 7.92
C LYS A 253 -22.15 -6.98 6.53
N ASP A 254 -21.83 -6.11 5.58
CA ASP A 254 -22.35 -6.14 4.20
C ASP A 254 -21.93 -7.43 3.46
N GLU A 255 -20.76 -7.98 3.78
CA GLU A 255 -20.29 -9.31 3.33
C GLU A 255 -20.90 -10.47 4.15
N ASN A 256 -21.89 -10.21 5.00
CA ASN A 256 -22.55 -11.22 5.84
C ASN A 256 -21.54 -12.04 6.69
N TYR A 257 -20.59 -11.38 7.35
CA TYR A 257 -19.64 -12.07 8.23
C TYR A 257 -20.36 -12.68 9.43
N VAL A 258 -20.62 -13.98 9.36
CA VAL A 258 -21.53 -14.72 10.26
C VAL A 258 -21.15 -14.58 11.74
N THR A 259 -19.86 -14.53 12.06
CA THR A 259 -19.37 -14.44 13.45
C THR A 259 -19.13 -13.00 13.91
N LEU A 260 -19.45 -11.98 13.10
CA LEU A 260 -19.16 -10.57 13.39
C LEU A 260 -19.54 -10.16 14.81
N ILE A 261 -20.78 -10.43 15.22
CA ILE A 261 -21.29 -10.04 16.55
C ILE A 261 -20.57 -10.80 17.68
N ALA A 262 -20.30 -12.09 17.48
CA ALA A 262 -19.58 -12.91 18.47
C ALA A 262 -18.12 -12.43 18.63
N ASP A 263 -17.47 -12.12 17.50
CA ASP A 263 -16.09 -11.64 17.49
C ASP A 263 -15.97 -10.23 18.08
N LEU A 264 -16.93 -9.31 17.80
CA LEU A 264 -17.00 -8.00 18.46
C LEU A 264 -17.16 -8.10 19.98
N LYS A 265 -18.02 -9.01 20.45
CA LYS A 265 -18.19 -9.26 21.89
C LYS A 265 -16.94 -9.84 22.54
N LYS A 266 -16.19 -10.66 21.82
CA LYS A 266 -14.92 -11.24 22.27
C LYS A 266 -13.83 -10.16 22.33
N ASP A 267 -13.75 -9.32 21.31
CA ASP A 267 -12.70 -8.32 21.14
C ASP A 267 -13.11 -6.92 21.67
N LYS A 268 -14.04 -6.87 22.62
CA LYS A 268 -14.60 -5.61 23.18
C LYS A 268 -13.57 -4.62 23.71
N VAL A 269 -12.39 -5.09 24.10
CA VAL A 269 -11.31 -4.19 24.55
C VAL A 269 -10.68 -3.47 23.37
N ALA A 270 -10.45 -4.17 22.26
CA ALA A 270 -9.90 -3.58 21.05
C ALA A 270 -10.86 -2.58 20.39
N PHE A 271 -12.17 -2.81 20.52
CA PHE A 271 -13.23 -1.97 19.96
C PHE A 271 -13.93 -1.08 21.00
N ALA A 272 -13.27 -0.76 22.11
CA ALA A 272 -13.92 -0.06 23.22
C ALA A 272 -14.54 1.30 22.82
N ALA A 273 -13.88 2.06 21.94
CA ALA A 273 -14.37 3.33 21.43
C ALA A 273 -15.47 3.14 20.38
N GLU A 274 -15.32 2.19 19.46
CA GLU A 274 -16.27 1.89 18.40
C GLU A 274 -17.59 1.36 18.95
N LEU A 275 -17.55 0.62 20.06
CA LEU A 275 -18.73 0.13 20.75
C LEU A 275 -19.62 1.25 21.31
N GLN A 276 -19.13 2.48 21.45
CA GLN A 276 -19.92 3.65 21.82
C GLN A 276 -20.62 4.30 20.61
N VAL A 277 -20.24 3.94 19.40
CA VAL A 277 -20.83 4.48 18.18
C VAL A 277 -22.21 3.88 17.96
N PRO A 278 -23.28 4.72 17.77
CA PRO A 278 -24.65 4.23 17.61
C PRO A 278 -24.82 3.19 16.50
N GLU A 279 -24.09 3.31 15.42
CA GLU A 279 -24.11 2.37 14.31
C GLU A 279 -23.64 0.97 14.75
N VAL A 280 -22.55 0.89 15.51
CA VAL A 280 -22.00 -0.38 16.00
C VAL A 280 -22.93 -0.99 17.06
N GLN A 281 -23.56 -0.15 17.90
CA GLN A 281 -24.58 -0.59 18.85
C GLN A 281 -25.80 -1.18 18.14
N ASN A 282 -26.24 -0.56 17.02
CA ASN A 282 -27.31 -1.11 16.19
C ASN A 282 -26.92 -2.41 15.48
N MET A 283 -25.64 -2.62 15.19
CA MET A 283 -25.16 -3.91 14.66
C MET A 283 -25.25 -5.01 15.72
N LEU A 284 -24.94 -4.68 16.99
CA LEU A 284 -24.98 -5.62 18.11
C LEU A 284 -26.39 -5.94 18.58
N ASN A 285 -27.29 -4.98 18.51
CA ASN A 285 -28.67 -5.05 18.95
C ASN A 285 -29.58 -4.47 17.86
N PRO A 286 -29.82 -5.23 16.76
CA PRO A 286 -30.67 -4.76 15.70
C PRO A 286 -32.07 -4.49 16.25
N ARG A 287 -32.60 -3.27 16.01
CA ARG A 287 -34.00 -2.99 16.33
C ARG A 287 -34.87 -3.93 15.51
N PRO A 288 -35.91 -4.54 16.10
CA PRO A 288 -36.90 -5.27 15.31
C PRO A 288 -37.43 -4.36 14.21
N ALA A 289 -37.59 -4.89 13.01
CA ALA A 289 -38.24 -4.16 11.93
C ALA A 289 -39.60 -3.65 12.45
N PRO A 290 -40.02 -2.40 12.12
CA PRO A 290 -41.35 -1.94 12.44
C PRO A 290 -42.34 -2.98 11.93
N SER A 291 -43.23 -3.45 12.78
CA SER A 291 -44.34 -4.34 12.40
C SER A 291 -45.11 -3.65 11.30
N ASP A 292 -45.27 -4.33 10.18
CA ASP A 292 -46.03 -3.84 9.02
C ASP A 292 -47.46 -3.54 9.52
N PRO A 293 -47.93 -2.29 9.45
CA PRO A 293 -49.27 -1.95 9.95
C PRO A 293 -50.41 -2.67 9.21
N ASP A 294 -50.11 -3.30 8.07
CA ASP A 294 -51.11 -4.01 7.25
C ASP A 294 -51.29 -5.52 7.61
N THR A 295 -50.62 -6.00 8.67
CA THR A 295 -50.79 -7.38 9.11
C THR A 295 -51.86 -7.57 10.22
N GLU A 296 -52.47 -6.48 10.68
CA GLU A 296 -53.63 -6.56 11.60
C GLU A 296 -54.93 -6.22 10.82
N GLN A 297 -55.43 -7.14 10.02
CA GLN A 297 -56.86 -7.21 9.66
C GLN A 297 -57.37 -8.65 9.82
N PRO A 298 -58.46 -8.83 10.59
CA PRO A 298 -59.05 -10.12 10.90
C PRO A 298 -59.75 -10.75 9.70
#